data_7912322d5bc3c9d20090abd2d1bc1c74
#
_entry.id   7912322d5bc3c9d20090abd2d1bc1c74
#
_cell.length_a   1.000
_cell.length_b   1.000
_cell.length_c   1.000
_cell.angle_alpha   90.00
_cell.angle_beta   90.00
_cell.angle_gamma   90.00
#
_symmetry.space_group_name_H-M   'P 1'
#
loop_
_entity.id
_entity.type
_entity.pdbx_description
1 polymer ?
#
loop_
_entity_poly.entity_id
_entity_poly.type
_entity_poly.pdbx_seq_one_letter_code
_entity_poly.pdbx_strand_id
1 'polypeptide(L)'
;MKNQFYNYIEGLQDQITSSLEAIDGLAKFEEDLWVRKEGGGGRTRIIQNGAVFEKGGVNISKVHGPLPPAMQAYFNVGEVDFFACGLSLVIHPKSPMVPTVHANWRYFEMYDKEGAIVDQWFGGGQDLTPYYLFEEDAKHFHSVCKSACDKHDKNFYEDYKKRCDEYFYNSHRNEGRGIGGLFFDYCKANDTMDMEQWYAFVTEVGDSFLEAYTSIVEKRKNLTYTEAQRDWQEIRRGRYVEFNLVHDKGTLFGLKTNGRIESILMSLPAHVQWVYDHHPEKGSEEEKLIEVLKNPIEWAASA
;
A
#
# COMPACT_ATOMS: atom_id res chain seq x y z
N MET A 1 3.86 1.25 -23.22
CA MET A 1 3.98 1.16 -21.76
C MET A 1 2.65 1.43 -21.07
N LYS A 2 2.05 2.64 -21.14
CA LYS A 2 0.84 3.05 -20.37
C LYS A 2 -0.36 2.12 -20.50
N ASN A 3 -0.71 1.67 -21.72
CA ASN A 3 -1.84 0.75 -21.91
C ASN A 3 -1.53 -0.66 -21.42
N GLN A 4 -0.30 -1.12 -21.57
CA GLN A 4 0.16 -2.42 -21.09
C GLN A 4 0.07 -2.49 -19.56
N PHE A 5 0.57 -1.47 -18.86
CA PHE A 5 0.49 -1.42 -17.41
C PHE A 5 -0.94 -1.24 -16.89
N TYR A 6 -1.77 -0.42 -17.58
CA TYR A 6 -3.16 -0.27 -17.21
C TYR A 6 -3.93 -1.60 -17.30
N ASN A 7 -3.77 -2.34 -18.40
CA ASN A 7 -4.39 -3.66 -18.56
C ASN A 7 -3.91 -4.66 -17.49
N TYR A 8 -2.63 -4.59 -17.12
CA TYR A 8 -2.06 -5.41 -16.05
C TYR A 8 -2.76 -5.12 -14.70
N ILE A 9 -2.86 -3.87 -14.30
CA ILE A 9 -3.49 -3.52 -13.00
C ILE A 9 -4.99 -3.79 -12.98
N GLU A 10 -5.70 -3.76 -14.11
CA GLU A 10 -7.09 -4.21 -14.20
C GLU A 10 -7.21 -5.70 -13.88
N GLY A 11 -6.38 -6.53 -14.49
CA GLY A 11 -6.32 -7.96 -14.22
C GLY A 11 -5.90 -8.26 -12.78
N LEU A 12 -4.91 -7.52 -12.25
CA LEU A 12 -4.45 -7.68 -10.87
C LEU A 12 -5.57 -7.31 -9.86
N GLN A 13 -6.35 -6.26 -10.11
CA GLN A 13 -7.50 -5.92 -9.27
C GLN A 13 -8.52 -7.06 -9.24
N ASP A 14 -8.84 -7.63 -10.41
CA ASP A 14 -9.80 -8.73 -10.51
C ASP A 14 -9.32 -9.97 -9.74
N GLN A 15 -8.03 -10.31 -9.83
CA GLN A 15 -7.42 -11.41 -9.09
C GLN A 15 -7.43 -11.17 -7.58
N ILE A 16 -7.00 -9.98 -7.14
CA ILE A 16 -6.96 -9.63 -5.71
C ILE A 16 -8.37 -9.66 -5.11
N THR A 17 -9.34 -9.00 -5.76
CA THR A 17 -10.69 -8.93 -5.20
C THR A 17 -11.36 -10.30 -5.15
N SER A 18 -11.24 -11.11 -6.20
CA SER A 18 -11.81 -12.47 -6.20
C SER A 18 -11.17 -13.39 -5.14
N SER A 19 -9.86 -13.29 -4.95
CA SER A 19 -9.15 -14.07 -3.93
C SER A 19 -9.57 -13.67 -2.51
N LEU A 20 -9.65 -12.36 -2.23
CA LEU A 20 -10.10 -11.88 -0.92
C LEU A 20 -11.57 -12.22 -0.64
N GLU A 21 -12.44 -12.16 -1.63
CA GLU A 21 -13.83 -12.62 -1.51
C GLU A 21 -13.94 -14.12 -1.21
N ALA A 22 -13.10 -14.93 -1.83
CA ALA A 22 -13.07 -16.37 -1.55
C ALA A 22 -12.61 -16.66 -0.12
N ILE A 23 -11.64 -15.91 0.39
CA ILE A 23 -11.14 -16.01 1.76
C ILE A 23 -12.17 -15.53 2.78
N ASP A 24 -12.89 -14.43 2.49
CA ASP A 24 -13.92 -13.87 3.37
C ASP A 24 -15.14 -14.78 3.48
N GLY A 25 -15.62 -15.31 2.38
CA GLY A 25 -16.74 -16.25 2.29
C GLY A 25 -18.11 -15.64 2.53
N LEU A 26 -18.21 -14.38 2.97
CA LEU A 26 -19.47 -13.68 3.27
C LEU A 26 -19.65 -12.42 2.42
N ALA A 27 -18.74 -11.47 2.53
CA ALA A 27 -18.85 -10.19 1.84
C ALA A 27 -18.30 -10.28 0.40
N LYS A 28 -18.78 -9.37 -0.44
CA LYS A 28 -18.33 -9.17 -1.81
C LYS A 28 -17.88 -7.73 -2.00
N PHE A 29 -16.96 -7.51 -2.94
CA PHE A 29 -16.59 -6.17 -3.32
C PHE A 29 -17.70 -5.49 -4.12
N GLU A 30 -18.11 -4.32 -3.66
CA GLU A 30 -18.99 -3.42 -4.41
C GLU A 30 -18.12 -2.57 -5.34
N GLU A 31 -18.54 -2.47 -6.59
CA GLU A 31 -17.82 -1.72 -7.62
C GLU A 31 -18.45 -0.33 -7.83
N ASP A 32 -17.60 0.68 -7.86
CA ASP A 32 -17.96 2.06 -8.13
C ASP A 32 -17.08 2.63 -9.25
N LEU A 33 -17.68 2.84 -10.41
CA LEU A 33 -17.04 3.44 -11.59
C LEU A 33 -17.19 4.95 -11.53
N TRP A 34 -16.09 5.66 -11.69
CA TRP A 34 -16.12 7.11 -11.68
C TRP A 34 -15.33 7.72 -12.84
N VAL A 35 -15.76 8.91 -13.25
CA VAL A 35 -15.14 9.68 -14.33
C VAL A 35 -14.65 11.00 -13.76
N ARG A 36 -13.45 11.42 -14.18
CA ARG A 36 -12.86 12.70 -13.83
C ARG A 36 -13.17 13.72 -14.92
N LYS A 37 -13.63 14.90 -14.54
CA LYS A 37 -14.01 15.97 -15.46
C LYS A 37 -12.85 16.45 -16.35
N GLU A 38 -11.63 16.47 -15.79
CA GLU A 38 -10.40 16.91 -16.45
C GLU A 38 -9.77 15.83 -17.35
N GLY A 39 -10.27 14.60 -17.28
CA GLY A 39 -9.83 13.47 -18.10
C GLY A 39 -9.50 12.21 -17.31
N GLY A 40 -10.01 11.10 -17.80
CA GLY A 40 -9.85 9.79 -17.19
C GLY A 40 -10.90 9.47 -16.15
N GLY A 41 -10.57 8.53 -15.25
CA GLY A 41 -11.49 8.02 -14.24
C GLY A 41 -10.85 6.88 -13.44
N GLY A 42 -11.68 6.01 -12.87
CA GLY A 42 -11.22 4.85 -12.14
C GLY A 42 -12.31 3.86 -11.80
N ARG A 43 -11.88 2.74 -11.23
CA ARG A 43 -12.71 1.64 -10.74
C ARG A 43 -12.33 1.38 -9.28
N THR A 44 -13.20 1.83 -8.36
CA THR A 44 -13.06 1.58 -6.94
C THR A 44 -13.85 0.34 -6.57
N ARG A 45 -13.23 -0.60 -5.87
CA ARG A 45 -13.91 -1.76 -5.30
C ARG A 45 -13.74 -1.77 -3.79
N ILE A 46 -14.84 -1.87 -3.05
CA ILE A 46 -14.88 -1.76 -1.60
C ILE A 46 -15.53 -3.01 -1.01
N ILE A 47 -14.86 -3.63 -0.04
CA ILE A 47 -15.43 -4.69 0.80
C ILE A 47 -15.70 -4.12 2.19
N GLN A 48 -16.87 -4.44 2.78
CA GLN A 48 -17.27 -3.99 4.10
C GLN A 48 -18.04 -5.09 4.83
N ASN A 49 -17.92 -5.10 6.16
CA ASN A 49 -18.70 -5.97 7.06
C ASN A 49 -18.55 -7.47 6.75
N GLY A 50 -17.39 -7.88 6.24
CA GLY A 50 -17.09 -9.27 5.95
C GLY A 50 -16.91 -10.14 7.18
N ALA A 51 -16.78 -11.44 6.97
CA ALA A 51 -16.45 -12.38 8.03
C ALA A 51 -14.99 -12.22 8.47
N VAL A 52 -14.08 -11.97 7.52
CA VAL A 52 -12.64 -11.78 7.73
C VAL A 52 -12.23 -10.33 7.57
N PHE A 53 -12.72 -9.65 6.54
CA PHE A 53 -12.36 -8.27 6.23
C PHE A 53 -13.45 -7.29 6.67
N GLU A 54 -13.11 -6.46 7.67
CA GLU A 54 -14.04 -5.47 8.22
C GLU A 54 -14.27 -4.33 7.25
N LYS A 55 -13.21 -3.84 6.62
CA LYS A 55 -13.24 -2.81 5.59
C LYS A 55 -12.00 -2.89 4.73
N GLY A 56 -12.15 -2.71 3.44
CA GLY A 56 -11.02 -2.60 2.53
C GLY A 56 -11.43 -2.02 1.19
N GLY A 57 -10.44 -1.59 0.44
CA GLY A 57 -10.65 -1.15 -0.92
C GLY A 57 -9.47 -1.50 -1.80
N VAL A 58 -9.79 -1.82 -3.05
CA VAL A 58 -8.83 -2.05 -4.12
C VAL A 58 -9.22 -1.13 -5.26
N ASN A 59 -8.43 -0.09 -5.49
CA ASN A 59 -8.77 1.00 -6.40
C ASN A 59 -7.84 1.05 -7.59
N ILE A 60 -8.41 1.23 -8.77
CA ILE A 60 -7.65 1.60 -9.97
C ILE A 60 -8.00 3.02 -10.35
N SER A 61 -7.00 3.78 -10.77
CA SER A 61 -7.16 5.06 -11.43
C SER A 61 -6.40 5.10 -12.76
N LYS A 62 -6.96 5.83 -13.73
CA LYS A 62 -6.32 6.17 -15.00
C LYS A 62 -6.71 7.61 -15.32
N VAL A 63 -5.81 8.53 -15.09
CA VAL A 63 -6.06 9.96 -15.19
C VAL A 63 -5.05 10.64 -16.10
N HIS A 64 -5.48 11.68 -16.78
CA HIS A 64 -4.65 12.44 -17.72
C HIS A 64 -5.17 13.87 -17.86
N GLY A 65 -4.40 14.72 -18.51
CA GLY A 65 -4.74 16.10 -18.82
C GLY A 65 -3.60 17.05 -18.45
N PRO A 66 -3.87 18.37 -18.37
CA PRO A 66 -2.87 19.33 -17.94
C PRO A 66 -2.38 19.05 -16.52
N LEU A 67 -1.05 19.10 -16.33
CA LEU A 67 -0.45 18.89 -15.00
C LEU A 67 -0.87 20.04 -14.07
N PRO A 68 -1.46 19.74 -12.89
CA PRO A 68 -1.89 20.78 -11.95
C PRO A 68 -0.73 21.70 -11.51
N PRO A 69 -0.97 23.02 -11.31
CA PRO A 69 0.08 23.97 -10.95
C PRO A 69 0.93 23.57 -9.72
N ALA A 70 0.30 22.94 -8.72
CA ALA A 70 1.02 22.44 -7.54
C ALA A 70 2.03 21.32 -7.90
N MET A 71 1.71 20.47 -8.90
CA MET A 71 2.62 19.46 -9.41
C MET A 71 3.69 20.05 -10.31
N GLN A 72 3.34 21.04 -11.14
CA GLN A 72 4.34 21.77 -11.94
C GLN A 72 5.43 22.37 -11.02
N ALA A 73 5.02 23.00 -9.92
CA ALA A 73 5.95 23.54 -8.91
C ALA A 73 6.76 22.42 -8.22
N TYR A 74 6.13 21.31 -7.88
CA TYR A 74 6.82 20.19 -7.23
C TYR A 74 7.88 19.54 -8.13
N PHE A 75 7.57 19.33 -9.42
CA PHE A 75 8.51 18.75 -10.40
C PHE A 75 9.45 19.79 -11.01
N ASN A 76 9.28 21.08 -10.71
CA ASN A 76 10.02 22.19 -11.30
C ASN A 76 9.93 22.18 -12.84
N VAL A 77 8.73 22.00 -13.37
CA VAL A 77 8.41 22.00 -14.80
C VAL A 77 7.43 23.10 -15.15
N GLY A 78 7.39 23.48 -16.43
CA GLY A 78 6.40 24.39 -16.95
C GLY A 78 5.04 23.73 -17.23
N GLU A 79 4.26 24.33 -18.13
CA GLU A 79 3.01 23.74 -18.61
C GLU A 79 3.28 22.48 -19.43
N VAL A 80 2.88 21.34 -18.91
CA VAL A 80 3.00 20.02 -19.53
C VAL A 80 1.73 19.23 -19.27
N ASP A 81 1.44 18.27 -20.15
CA ASP A 81 0.39 17.29 -19.91
C ASP A 81 0.95 16.07 -19.16
N PHE A 82 0.07 15.32 -18.51
CA PHE A 82 0.44 14.10 -17.81
C PHE A 82 -0.52 12.94 -18.08
N PHE A 83 -0.03 11.76 -17.86
CA PHE A 83 -0.81 10.53 -17.71
C PHE A 83 -0.33 9.82 -16.44
N ALA A 84 -1.28 9.34 -15.65
CA ALA A 84 -0.98 8.50 -14.50
C ALA A 84 -2.00 7.37 -14.42
N CYS A 85 -1.53 6.17 -14.11
CA CYS A 85 -2.41 5.07 -13.73
C CYS A 85 -1.79 4.26 -12.61
N GLY A 86 -2.62 3.63 -11.80
CA GLY A 86 -2.17 2.82 -10.69
C GLY A 86 -3.29 2.06 -10.01
N LEU A 87 -2.88 1.02 -9.29
CA LEU A 87 -3.69 0.29 -8.34
C LEU A 87 -3.21 0.64 -6.93
N SER A 88 -4.15 0.93 -6.03
CA SER A 88 -3.88 1.14 -4.61
C SER A 88 -4.88 0.36 -3.78
N LEU A 89 -4.42 -0.29 -2.73
CA LEU A 89 -5.28 -1.04 -1.81
C LEU A 89 -4.88 -0.85 -0.35
N VAL A 90 -5.88 -0.93 0.51
CA VAL A 90 -5.72 -1.16 1.95
C VAL A 90 -6.81 -2.11 2.40
N ILE A 91 -6.44 -3.15 3.15
CA ILE A 91 -7.37 -4.15 3.69
C ILE A 91 -7.23 -4.16 5.21
N HIS A 92 -8.32 -3.84 5.90
CA HIS A 92 -8.43 -3.87 7.36
C HIS A 92 -9.21 -5.12 7.79
N PRO A 93 -8.55 -6.11 8.41
CA PRO A 93 -9.19 -7.33 8.87
C PRO A 93 -10.01 -7.10 10.15
N LYS A 94 -11.03 -7.93 10.38
CA LYS A 94 -11.83 -7.91 11.59
C LYS A 94 -11.06 -8.38 12.81
N SER A 95 -10.31 -9.47 12.67
CA SER A 95 -9.53 -10.05 13.75
C SER A 95 -8.23 -9.26 13.99
N PRO A 96 -7.86 -8.96 15.24
CA PRO A 96 -6.54 -8.41 15.57
C PRO A 96 -5.37 -9.36 15.30
N MET A 97 -5.65 -10.65 15.07
CA MET A 97 -4.62 -11.65 14.75
C MET A 97 -4.20 -11.61 13.27
N VAL A 98 -4.97 -10.95 12.42
CA VAL A 98 -4.67 -10.74 11.00
C VAL A 98 -4.13 -9.32 10.82
N PRO A 99 -3.01 -9.12 10.13
CA PRO A 99 -2.46 -7.78 9.89
C PRO A 99 -3.27 -6.99 8.85
N THR A 100 -3.26 -5.67 8.96
CA THR A 100 -3.60 -4.78 7.85
C THR A 100 -2.50 -4.84 6.81
N VAL A 101 -2.87 -4.76 5.53
CA VAL A 101 -1.94 -4.67 4.41
C VAL A 101 -2.27 -3.45 3.56
N HIS A 102 -1.22 -2.81 3.07
CA HIS A 102 -1.27 -1.75 2.06
C HIS A 102 -0.42 -2.17 0.87
N ALA A 103 -0.85 -1.83 -0.34
CA ALA A 103 -0.02 -1.90 -1.53
C ALA A 103 -0.41 -0.83 -2.54
N ASN A 104 0.55 -0.45 -3.36
CA ASN A 104 0.36 0.50 -4.46
C ASN A 104 1.34 0.20 -5.58
N TRP A 105 0.88 0.21 -6.82
CA TRP A 105 1.70 0.12 -8.03
C TRP A 105 1.19 1.14 -9.02
N ARG A 106 2.08 2.00 -9.52
CA ARG A 106 1.73 3.15 -10.34
C ARG A 106 2.71 3.38 -11.46
N TYR A 107 2.22 3.99 -12.54
CA TYR A 107 2.99 4.45 -13.68
C TYR A 107 2.61 5.89 -14.00
N PHE A 108 3.60 6.70 -14.37
CA PHE A 108 3.45 8.12 -14.65
C PHE A 108 4.23 8.50 -15.91
N GLU A 109 3.63 9.40 -16.73
CA GLU A 109 4.26 10.04 -17.89
C GLU A 109 3.99 11.55 -17.88
N MET A 110 4.98 12.34 -18.30
CA MET A 110 4.79 13.76 -18.63
C MET A 110 5.08 13.99 -20.09
N TYR A 111 4.36 14.93 -20.70
CA TYR A 111 4.43 15.22 -22.12
C TYR A 111 4.67 16.71 -22.35
N ASP A 112 5.51 17.04 -23.35
CA ASP A 112 5.64 18.40 -23.85
C ASP A 112 4.40 18.82 -24.67
N LYS A 113 4.45 20.04 -25.22
CA LYS A 113 3.36 20.62 -26.05
C LYS A 113 3.21 19.93 -27.40
N GLU A 114 4.22 19.23 -27.85
CA GLU A 114 4.26 18.44 -29.08
C GLU A 114 3.75 17.00 -28.86
N GLY A 115 3.51 16.61 -27.58
CA GLY A 115 3.03 15.29 -27.18
C GLY A 115 4.15 14.26 -27.06
N ALA A 116 5.42 14.66 -27.02
CA ALA A 116 6.54 13.79 -26.74
C ALA A 116 6.69 13.55 -25.23
N ILE A 117 7.06 12.34 -24.84
CA ILE A 117 7.32 12.01 -23.43
C ILE A 117 8.62 12.70 -23.00
N VAL A 118 8.52 13.58 -22.02
CA VAL A 118 9.67 14.28 -21.41
C VAL A 118 10.14 13.62 -20.10
N ASP A 119 9.26 12.89 -19.43
CA ASP A 119 9.64 12.10 -18.25
C ASP A 119 8.65 10.96 -18.04
N GLN A 120 9.13 9.83 -17.49
CA GLN A 120 8.27 8.68 -17.16
C GLN A 120 8.93 7.81 -16.09
N TRP A 121 8.11 7.21 -15.22
CA TRP A 121 8.61 6.32 -14.16
C TRP A 121 7.54 5.41 -13.59
N PHE A 122 7.99 4.35 -12.96
CA PHE A 122 7.19 3.53 -12.07
C PHE A 122 7.44 3.88 -10.61
N GLY A 123 6.44 3.60 -9.78
CA GLY A 123 6.56 3.62 -8.33
C GLY A 123 5.60 2.63 -7.71
N GLY A 124 5.86 2.28 -6.46
CA GLY A 124 4.98 1.34 -5.77
C GLY A 124 5.55 0.83 -4.46
N GLY A 125 4.94 -0.25 -4.00
CA GLY A 125 5.34 -0.96 -2.79
C GLY A 125 4.20 -1.73 -2.19
N GLN A 126 4.53 -2.51 -1.17
CA GLN A 126 3.58 -3.25 -0.33
C GLN A 126 4.16 -3.37 1.07
N ASP A 127 3.32 -3.15 2.10
CA ASP A 127 3.76 -3.17 3.49
C ASP A 127 2.71 -3.77 4.42
N LEU A 128 3.18 -4.34 5.52
CA LEU A 128 2.38 -5.08 6.48
C LEU A 128 2.30 -4.34 7.82
N THR A 129 1.08 -4.20 8.36
CA THR A 129 0.81 -3.54 9.65
C THR A 129 0.12 -4.53 10.60
N PRO A 130 0.86 -5.31 11.38
CA PRO A 130 0.31 -6.22 12.39
C PRO A 130 -0.14 -5.48 13.64
N TYR A 131 -1.06 -6.11 14.38
CA TYR A 131 -1.48 -5.69 15.72
C TYR A 131 -0.88 -6.57 16.80
N TYR A 132 -0.56 -7.80 16.45
CA TYR A 132 0.22 -8.78 17.22
C TYR A 132 1.32 -9.33 16.33
N LEU A 133 2.52 -9.42 16.87
CA LEU A 133 3.68 -9.86 16.12
C LEU A 133 3.75 -11.38 16.07
N PHE A 134 3.57 -11.95 14.91
CA PHE A 134 3.93 -13.33 14.59
C PHE A 134 5.17 -13.28 13.70
N GLU A 135 6.34 -13.61 14.26
CA GLU A 135 7.60 -13.52 13.53
C GLU A 135 7.62 -14.34 12.23
N GLU A 136 6.98 -15.51 12.23
CA GLU A 136 6.90 -16.32 11.03
C GLU A 136 6.09 -15.68 9.91
N ASP A 137 5.09 -14.86 10.23
CA ASP A 137 4.30 -14.10 9.24
C ASP A 137 5.13 -12.94 8.68
N ALA A 138 5.87 -12.24 9.55
CA ALA A 138 6.81 -11.20 9.13
C ALA A 138 7.90 -11.77 8.21
N LYS A 139 8.51 -12.89 8.59
CA LYS A 139 9.52 -13.60 7.78
C LYS A 139 8.95 -14.07 6.44
N HIS A 140 7.73 -14.62 6.43
CA HIS A 140 7.06 -15.04 5.20
C HIS A 140 6.85 -13.84 4.26
N PHE A 141 6.21 -12.76 4.74
CA PHE A 141 5.91 -11.58 3.94
C PHE A 141 7.17 -10.99 3.31
N HIS A 142 8.20 -10.78 4.12
CA HIS A 142 9.47 -10.22 3.68
C HIS A 142 10.26 -11.16 2.76
N SER A 143 10.18 -12.48 2.97
CA SER A 143 10.82 -13.47 2.09
C SER A 143 10.19 -13.48 0.69
N VAL A 144 8.86 -13.36 0.60
CA VAL A 144 8.16 -13.23 -0.68
C VAL A 144 8.56 -11.92 -1.37
N CYS A 145 8.57 -10.79 -0.64
CA CYS A 145 9.04 -9.50 -1.15
C CYS A 145 10.49 -9.59 -1.66
N LYS A 146 11.37 -10.22 -0.89
CA LYS A 146 12.77 -10.42 -1.29
C LYS A 146 12.90 -11.29 -2.53
N SER A 147 12.14 -12.37 -2.61
CA SER A 147 12.16 -13.27 -3.76
C SER A 147 11.72 -12.57 -5.06
N ALA A 148 10.73 -11.66 -4.98
CA ALA A 148 10.33 -10.85 -6.13
C ALA A 148 11.45 -9.87 -6.55
N CYS A 149 12.09 -9.20 -5.60
CA CYS A 149 13.21 -8.30 -5.87
C CYS A 149 14.40 -9.02 -6.47
N ASP A 150 14.79 -10.17 -5.92
CA ASP A 150 15.99 -10.94 -6.26
C ASP A 150 15.98 -11.48 -7.69
N LYS A 151 14.83 -11.55 -8.35
CA LYS A 151 14.71 -11.90 -9.78
C LYS A 151 15.24 -10.80 -10.70
N HIS A 152 15.35 -9.57 -10.19
CA HIS A 152 15.76 -8.39 -10.94
C HIS A 152 17.11 -7.84 -10.47
N ASP A 153 17.25 -7.56 -9.17
CA ASP A 153 18.51 -7.13 -8.56
C ASP A 153 18.56 -7.55 -7.09
N LYS A 154 19.68 -8.13 -6.67
CA LYS A 154 19.90 -8.62 -5.29
C LYS A 154 19.91 -7.51 -4.23
N ASN A 155 20.16 -6.27 -4.62
CA ASN A 155 20.19 -5.12 -3.73
C ASN A 155 18.80 -4.46 -3.56
N PHE A 156 17.83 -4.75 -4.45
CA PHE A 156 16.54 -4.09 -4.45
C PHE A 156 15.77 -4.28 -3.15
N TYR A 157 15.78 -5.48 -2.60
CA TYR A 157 15.06 -5.73 -1.36
C TYR A 157 15.61 -4.88 -0.20
N GLU A 158 16.92 -4.85 0.02
CA GLU A 158 17.54 -4.08 1.09
C GLU A 158 17.25 -2.58 0.93
N ASP A 159 17.45 -2.03 -0.26
CA ASP A 159 17.20 -0.62 -0.57
C ASP A 159 15.73 -0.25 -0.39
N TYR A 160 14.81 -1.06 -0.92
CA TYR A 160 13.38 -0.74 -0.89
C TYR A 160 12.73 -1.03 0.46
N LYS A 161 13.23 -1.99 1.21
CA LYS A 161 12.84 -2.23 2.60
C LYS A 161 13.24 -1.05 3.47
N LYS A 162 14.47 -0.56 3.36
CA LYS A 162 14.95 0.61 4.08
C LYS A 162 14.11 1.86 3.74
N ARG A 163 13.84 2.11 2.45
CA ARG A 163 12.96 3.22 2.03
C ARG A 163 11.55 3.06 2.55
N CYS A 164 11.03 1.84 2.67
CA CYS A 164 9.73 1.56 3.24
C CYS A 164 9.67 1.94 4.72
N ASP A 165 10.67 1.53 5.51
CA ASP A 165 10.77 1.86 6.93
C ASP A 165 10.87 3.39 7.15
N GLU A 166 11.68 4.07 6.34
CA GLU A 166 11.83 5.53 6.40
C GLU A 166 10.55 6.27 5.99
N TYR A 167 9.86 5.83 4.93
CA TYR A 167 8.65 6.48 4.44
C TYR A 167 7.47 6.32 5.38
N PHE A 168 7.24 5.10 5.92
CA PHE A 168 6.12 4.80 6.81
C PHE A 168 6.43 5.04 8.29
N TYR A 169 7.41 5.88 8.58
CA TYR A 169 7.73 6.27 9.95
C TYR A 169 6.81 7.38 10.46
N ASN A 170 6.14 7.10 11.57
CA ASN A 170 5.24 8.04 12.26
C ASN A 170 6.04 8.91 13.23
N SER A 171 6.60 10.02 12.73
CA SER A 171 7.61 10.82 13.43
C SER A 171 7.15 11.38 14.77
N HIS A 172 5.87 11.77 14.92
CA HIS A 172 5.34 12.29 16.19
C HIS A 172 5.05 11.21 17.23
N ARG A 173 5.15 9.91 16.85
CA ARG A 173 5.06 8.75 17.73
C ARG A 173 6.40 8.07 17.95
N ASN A 174 7.42 8.41 17.15
CA ASN A 174 8.72 7.75 17.12
C ASN A 174 8.62 6.23 16.90
N GLU A 175 7.77 5.80 15.97
CA GLU A 175 7.57 4.39 15.62
C GLU A 175 7.19 4.23 14.13
N GLY A 176 7.48 3.08 13.56
CA GLY A 176 6.98 2.70 12.24
C GLY A 176 5.46 2.47 12.27
N ARG A 177 4.79 2.74 11.14
CA ARG A 177 3.37 2.41 10.95
C ARG A 177 3.12 0.91 11.03
N GLY A 178 4.03 0.13 10.46
CA GLY A 178 4.02 -1.34 10.42
C GLY A 178 5.45 -1.89 10.45
N ILE A 179 5.57 -3.15 10.08
CA ILE A 179 6.86 -3.88 10.07
C ILE A 179 7.61 -3.75 8.74
N GLY A 180 7.17 -2.85 7.86
CA GLY A 180 7.79 -2.59 6.57
C GLY A 180 7.32 -3.53 5.47
N GLY A 181 8.12 -3.62 4.45
CA GLY A 181 7.89 -4.30 3.19
C GLY A 181 8.76 -3.66 2.10
N LEU A 182 8.17 -3.25 1.00
CA LEU A 182 8.84 -2.57 -0.11
C LEU A 182 8.24 -1.19 -0.36
N PHE A 183 9.11 -0.20 -0.61
CA PHE A 183 8.71 1.10 -1.14
C PHE A 183 9.74 1.57 -2.17
N PHE A 184 9.29 1.80 -3.40
CA PHE A 184 10.11 2.31 -4.51
C PHE A 184 9.37 3.41 -5.26
N ASP A 185 10.10 4.38 -5.75
CA ASP A 185 9.57 5.49 -6.53
C ASP A 185 10.63 6.02 -7.49
N TYR A 186 10.17 6.73 -8.54
CA TYR A 186 11.03 7.27 -9.59
C TYR A 186 11.90 6.20 -10.25
N CYS A 187 11.35 5.00 -10.48
CA CYS A 187 12.00 3.94 -11.24
C CYS A 187 11.99 4.34 -12.72
N LYS A 188 13.05 5.02 -13.14
CA LYS A 188 13.27 5.57 -14.49
C LYS A 188 14.31 4.76 -15.24
N ALA A 189 14.25 4.78 -16.56
CA ALA A 189 15.32 4.23 -17.38
C ALA A 189 16.68 4.85 -17.01
N ASN A 190 17.67 4.01 -16.89
CA ASN A 190 19.05 4.36 -16.56
C ASN A 190 20.02 3.41 -17.27
N ASP A 191 21.31 3.49 -16.95
CA ASP A 191 22.35 2.67 -17.59
C ASP A 191 22.20 1.15 -17.34
N THR A 192 21.45 0.76 -16.31
CA THR A 192 21.29 -0.65 -15.90
C THR A 192 19.92 -1.22 -16.18
N MET A 193 18.88 -0.40 -16.20
CA MET A 193 17.48 -0.83 -16.40
C MET A 193 16.74 0.12 -17.33
N ASP A 194 16.14 -0.44 -18.37
CA ASP A 194 15.20 0.27 -19.23
C ASP A 194 13.76 0.22 -18.66
N MET A 195 12.80 0.85 -19.35
CA MET A 195 11.42 0.90 -18.88
C MET A 195 10.69 -0.45 -18.95
N GLU A 196 11.09 -1.35 -19.85
CA GLU A 196 10.52 -2.71 -19.92
C GLU A 196 11.01 -3.58 -18.75
N GLN A 197 12.24 -3.41 -18.33
CA GLN A 197 12.80 -4.08 -17.15
C GLN A 197 12.14 -3.54 -15.86
N TRP A 198 11.90 -2.24 -15.76
CA TRP A 198 11.13 -1.66 -14.65
C TRP A 198 9.68 -2.15 -14.63
N TYR A 199 9.05 -2.25 -15.80
CA TYR A 199 7.72 -2.86 -15.92
C TYR A 199 7.73 -4.30 -15.39
N ALA A 200 8.68 -5.12 -15.81
CA ALA A 200 8.81 -6.51 -15.37
C ALA A 200 9.00 -6.60 -13.84
N PHE A 201 9.83 -5.73 -13.26
CA PHE A 201 10.02 -5.66 -11.80
C PHE A 201 8.72 -5.29 -11.07
N VAL A 202 8.03 -4.24 -11.49
CA VAL A 202 6.84 -3.76 -10.81
C VAL A 202 5.69 -4.77 -10.90
N THR A 203 5.55 -5.45 -12.04
CA THR A 203 4.55 -6.52 -12.20
C THR A 203 4.91 -7.76 -11.39
N GLU A 204 6.18 -8.14 -11.28
CA GLU A 204 6.64 -9.23 -10.39
C GLU A 204 6.29 -8.95 -8.92
N VAL A 205 6.53 -7.72 -8.45
CA VAL A 205 6.13 -7.32 -7.09
C VAL A 205 4.60 -7.38 -6.93
N GLY A 206 3.85 -6.91 -7.93
CA GLY A 206 2.38 -6.98 -7.90
C GLY A 206 1.86 -8.41 -7.85
N ASP A 207 2.40 -9.29 -8.66
CA ASP A 207 2.01 -10.71 -8.72
C ASP A 207 2.34 -11.46 -7.42
N SER A 208 3.39 -11.05 -6.70
CA SER A 208 3.78 -11.61 -5.40
C SER A 208 2.81 -11.29 -4.25
N PHE A 209 1.93 -10.29 -4.41
CA PHE A 209 1.08 -9.77 -3.34
C PHE A 209 0.17 -10.84 -2.72
N LEU A 210 -0.51 -11.63 -3.54
CA LEU A 210 -1.44 -12.64 -3.04
C LEU A 210 -0.70 -13.71 -2.22
N GLU A 211 0.43 -14.20 -2.68
CA GLU A 211 1.26 -15.15 -1.94
C GLU A 211 1.72 -14.55 -0.60
N ALA A 212 2.18 -13.30 -0.61
CA ALA A 212 2.68 -12.62 0.58
C ALA A 212 1.61 -12.45 1.66
N TYR A 213 0.36 -12.15 1.29
CA TYR A 213 -0.67 -11.77 2.25
C TYR A 213 -1.69 -12.87 2.55
N THR A 214 -2.19 -13.57 1.54
CA THR A 214 -3.31 -14.51 1.74
C THR A 214 -2.94 -15.71 2.61
N SER A 215 -1.70 -16.18 2.54
CA SER A 215 -1.16 -17.25 3.39
C SER A 215 -1.23 -16.88 4.88
N ILE A 216 -0.93 -15.61 5.21
CA ILE A 216 -1.03 -15.08 6.58
C ILE A 216 -2.49 -15.04 7.02
N VAL A 217 -3.37 -14.51 6.16
CA VAL A 217 -4.81 -14.42 6.47
C VAL A 217 -5.38 -15.80 6.74
N GLU A 218 -5.14 -16.78 5.86
CA GLU A 218 -5.63 -18.15 6.03
C GLU A 218 -5.14 -18.80 7.33
N LYS A 219 -3.92 -18.55 7.72
CA LYS A 219 -3.33 -19.05 8.96
C LYS A 219 -3.93 -18.42 10.21
N ARG A 220 -4.35 -17.15 10.15
CA ARG A 220 -4.73 -16.35 11.32
C ARG A 220 -6.22 -16.06 11.46
N LYS A 221 -7.02 -16.11 10.40
CA LYS A 221 -8.43 -15.68 10.39
C LYS A 221 -9.34 -16.39 11.39
N ASN A 222 -9.00 -17.63 11.78
CA ASN A 222 -9.78 -18.44 12.72
C ASN A 222 -9.26 -18.40 14.16
N LEU A 223 -8.21 -17.63 14.46
CA LEU A 223 -7.73 -17.48 15.83
C LEU A 223 -8.73 -16.66 16.64
N THR A 224 -9.01 -17.18 17.85
CA THR A 224 -9.86 -16.47 18.82
C THR A 224 -9.10 -15.28 19.41
N TYR A 225 -9.85 -14.25 19.78
CA TYR A 225 -9.30 -13.07 20.44
C TYR A 225 -10.30 -12.53 21.49
N THR A 226 -9.78 -11.78 22.43
CA THR A 226 -10.54 -11.13 23.50
C THR A 226 -10.98 -9.71 23.08
N GLU A 227 -11.88 -9.11 23.84
CA GLU A 227 -12.28 -7.71 23.68
C GLU A 227 -11.10 -6.75 23.89
N ALA A 228 -10.25 -7.01 24.88
CA ALA A 228 -9.04 -6.22 25.12
C ALA A 228 -8.07 -6.24 23.91
N GLN A 229 -7.95 -7.38 23.21
CA GLN A 229 -7.16 -7.47 21.99
C GLN A 229 -7.81 -6.70 20.81
N ARG A 230 -9.13 -6.65 20.77
CA ARG A 230 -9.84 -5.80 19.81
C ARG A 230 -9.62 -4.32 20.10
N ASP A 231 -9.73 -3.89 21.37
CA ASP A 231 -9.43 -2.51 21.77
C ASP A 231 -8.00 -2.10 21.39
N TRP A 232 -7.04 -2.98 21.63
CA TRP A 232 -5.66 -2.77 21.18
C TRP A 232 -5.57 -2.56 19.65
N GLN A 233 -6.23 -3.39 18.86
CA GLN A 233 -6.29 -3.21 17.40
C GLN A 233 -6.81 -1.82 17.04
N GLU A 234 -7.87 -1.34 17.68
CA GLU A 234 -8.45 -0.04 17.38
C GLU A 234 -7.53 1.12 17.79
N ILE A 235 -6.79 0.98 18.89
CA ILE A 235 -5.74 1.94 19.28
C ILE A 235 -4.63 1.98 18.23
N ARG A 236 -4.16 0.82 17.75
CA ARG A 236 -3.13 0.76 16.69
C ARG A 236 -3.64 1.30 15.36
N ARG A 237 -4.89 1.10 15.04
CA ARG A 237 -5.55 1.71 13.88
C ARG A 237 -5.58 3.25 13.99
N GLY A 238 -5.71 3.79 15.20
CA GLY A 238 -5.53 5.23 15.42
C GLY A 238 -4.16 5.72 14.93
N ARG A 239 -3.07 4.99 15.22
CA ARG A 239 -1.71 5.32 14.71
C ARG A 239 -1.62 5.23 13.19
N TYR A 240 -2.29 4.24 12.60
CA TYR A 240 -2.39 4.11 11.14
C TYR A 240 -3.09 5.31 10.50
N VAL A 241 -4.21 5.76 11.07
CA VAL A 241 -4.96 6.96 10.62
C VAL A 241 -4.10 8.22 10.78
N GLU A 242 -3.40 8.38 11.91
CA GLU A 242 -2.48 9.51 12.12
C GLU A 242 -1.45 9.61 10.99
N PHE A 243 -0.80 8.49 10.64
CA PHE A 243 0.16 8.49 9.53
C PHE A 243 -0.51 8.89 8.22
N ASN A 244 -1.62 8.25 7.86
CA ASN A 244 -2.28 8.50 6.57
C ASN A 244 -2.76 9.95 6.41
N LEU A 245 -3.28 10.57 7.47
CA LEU A 245 -3.81 11.94 7.40
C LEU A 245 -2.75 13.03 7.59
N VAL A 246 -1.65 12.73 8.30
CA VAL A 246 -0.64 13.75 8.66
C VAL A 246 0.63 13.63 7.81
N HIS A 247 1.06 12.41 7.46
CA HIS A 247 2.37 12.18 6.87
C HIS A 247 2.31 11.59 5.45
N ASP A 248 1.24 10.86 5.09
CA ASP A 248 1.19 10.21 3.77
C ASP A 248 1.09 11.22 2.64
N LYS A 249 2.16 11.32 1.86
CA LYS A 249 2.25 12.27 0.74
C LYS A 249 1.15 12.06 -0.30
N GLY A 250 0.76 10.80 -0.55
CA GLY A 250 -0.30 10.46 -1.50
C GLY A 250 -1.66 10.96 -1.05
N THR A 251 -2.03 10.71 0.20
CA THR A 251 -3.27 11.21 0.82
C THR A 251 -3.31 12.73 0.84
N LEU A 252 -2.26 13.38 1.35
CA LEU A 252 -2.17 14.84 1.43
C LEU A 252 -2.25 15.48 0.05
N PHE A 253 -1.57 14.90 -0.94
CA PHE A 253 -1.63 15.35 -2.31
C PHE A 253 -3.04 15.21 -2.90
N GLY A 254 -3.64 14.02 -2.77
CA GLY A 254 -4.98 13.75 -3.28
C GLY A 254 -6.03 14.72 -2.72
N LEU A 255 -6.00 14.99 -1.40
CA LEU A 255 -6.91 15.94 -0.77
C LEU A 255 -6.67 17.38 -1.23
N LYS A 256 -5.42 17.80 -1.44
CA LYS A 256 -5.06 19.16 -1.90
C LYS A 256 -5.38 19.40 -3.38
N THR A 257 -5.45 18.36 -4.19
CA THR A 257 -5.69 18.47 -5.66
C THR A 257 -7.11 18.10 -6.07
N ASN A 258 -8.06 18.13 -5.14
CA ASN A 258 -9.46 17.74 -5.38
C ASN A 258 -9.61 16.31 -5.93
N GLY A 259 -8.74 15.40 -5.51
CA GLY A 259 -8.90 13.98 -5.78
C GLY A 259 -10.22 13.45 -5.24
N ARG A 260 -10.67 12.31 -5.73
CA ARG A 260 -11.92 11.69 -5.26
C ARG A 260 -11.80 11.29 -3.79
N ILE A 261 -12.44 12.06 -2.90
CA ILE A 261 -12.33 11.92 -1.44
C ILE A 261 -12.67 10.48 -0.99
N GLU A 262 -13.75 9.89 -1.52
CA GLU A 262 -14.18 8.54 -1.17
C GLU A 262 -13.13 7.48 -1.51
N SER A 263 -12.46 7.62 -2.66
CA SER A 263 -11.37 6.70 -3.05
C SER A 263 -10.08 6.90 -2.25
N ILE A 264 -9.88 8.08 -1.66
CA ILE A 264 -8.74 8.39 -0.79
C ILE A 264 -9.01 7.87 0.63
N LEU A 265 -10.15 8.26 1.22
CA LEU A 265 -10.47 7.96 2.62
C LEU A 265 -10.99 6.53 2.83
N MET A 266 -11.27 5.77 1.77
CA MET A 266 -11.55 4.34 1.91
C MET A 266 -10.38 3.56 2.54
N SER A 267 -9.15 4.09 2.44
CA SER A 267 -7.96 3.51 3.06
C SER A 267 -7.98 3.50 4.59
N LEU A 268 -8.89 4.26 5.20
CA LEU A 268 -9.01 4.33 6.65
C LEU A 268 -9.87 3.17 7.20
N PRO A 269 -9.54 2.63 8.39
CA PRO A 269 -10.33 1.59 9.04
C PRO A 269 -11.72 2.09 9.44
N ALA A 270 -12.67 1.16 9.67
CA ALA A 270 -14.04 1.49 10.09
C ALA A 270 -14.09 1.99 11.55
N HIS A 271 -13.27 1.38 12.43
CA HIS A 271 -13.22 1.68 13.86
C HIS A 271 -11.81 1.97 14.31
N VAL A 272 -11.66 3.01 15.12
CA VAL A 272 -10.40 3.46 15.72
C VAL A 272 -10.65 3.97 17.14
N GLN A 273 -9.60 3.96 17.97
CA GLN A 273 -9.62 4.57 19.30
C GLN A 273 -8.38 5.43 19.51
N TRP A 274 -8.56 6.58 20.19
CA TRP A 274 -7.48 7.39 20.75
C TRP A 274 -7.64 7.42 22.25
N VAL A 275 -6.85 6.60 22.95
CA VAL A 275 -6.79 6.59 24.41
C VAL A 275 -5.68 7.51 24.85
N TYR A 276 -5.99 8.43 25.80
CA TYR A 276 -5.01 9.39 26.33
C TYR A 276 -3.89 8.65 27.06
N ASP A 277 -2.64 8.95 26.71
CA ASP A 277 -1.41 8.45 27.31
C ASP A 277 -1.37 6.91 27.48
N HIS A 278 -1.86 6.19 26.47
CA HIS A 278 -1.91 4.73 26.48
C HIS A 278 -0.52 4.11 26.32
N HIS A 279 -0.14 3.27 27.26
CA HIS A 279 1.06 2.44 27.22
C HIS A 279 0.65 0.97 27.40
N PRO A 280 1.17 0.03 26.59
CA PRO A 280 0.93 -1.38 26.82
C PRO A 280 1.58 -1.85 28.15
N GLU A 281 1.05 -2.94 28.69
CA GLU A 281 1.61 -3.57 29.89
C GLU A 281 3.04 -4.08 29.60
N LYS A 282 3.94 -3.86 30.57
CA LYS A 282 5.34 -4.29 30.45
C LYS A 282 5.45 -5.81 30.31
N GLY A 283 6.17 -6.24 29.27
CA GLY A 283 6.37 -7.66 28.95
C GLY A 283 5.20 -8.29 28.17
N SER A 284 4.18 -7.50 27.81
CA SER A 284 3.06 -7.99 26.98
C SER A 284 3.45 -8.16 25.52
N GLU A 285 2.63 -8.86 24.74
CA GLU A 285 2.79 -8.99 23.29
C GLU A 285 2.59 -7.64 22.58
N GLU A 286 1.77 -6.77 23.13
CA GLU A 286 1.57 -5.40 22.68
C GLU A 286 2.85 -4.56 22.82
N GLU A 287 3.56 -4.66 23.95
CA GLU A 287 4.85 -3.98 24.15
C GLU A 287 5.91 -4.51 23.17
N LYS A 288 6.00 -5.82 22.95
CA LYS A 288 6.93 -6.43 21.98
C LYS A 288 6.70 -5.87 20.58
N LEU A 289 5.45 -5.70 20.15
CA LEU A 289 5.16 -5.07 18.87
C LEU A 289 5.71 -3.64 18.84
N ILE A 290 5.47 -2.82 19.85
CA ILE A 290 5.95 -1.44 19.92
C ILE A 290 7.50 -1.38 19.86
N GLU A 291 8.18 -2.30 20.52
CA GLU A 291 9.65 -2.37 20.46
C GLU A 291 10.17 -2.60 19.03
N VAL A 292 9.51 -3.50 18.28
CA VAL A 292 9.85 -3.79 16.89
C VAL A 292 9.53 -2.60 15.99
N LEU A 293 8.40 -1.91 16.21
CA LEU A 293 8.03 -0.73 15.42
C LEU A 293 8.96 0.46 15.66
N LYS A 294 9.61 0.54 16.84
CA LYS A 294 10.65 1.54 17.13
C LYS A 294 12.02 1.16 16.60
N ASN A 295 12.28 -0.14 16.45
CA ASN A 295 13.58 -0.69 16.06
C ASN A 295 13.36 -1.71 14.93
N PRO A 296 13.23 -1.25 13.65
CA PRO A 296 12.97 -2.14 12.53
C PRO A 296 13.96 -3.31 12.45
N ILE A 297 13.44 -4.50 12.16
CA ILE A 297 14.20 -5.75 12.06
C ILE A 297 14.35 -6.17 10.59
N GLU A 298 15.48 -6.78 10.26
CA GLU A 298 15.68 -7.48 9.00
C GLU A 298 15.01 -8.86 9.05
N TRP A 299 13.80 -8.95 8.46
CA TRP A 299 12.97 -10.16 8.52
C TRP A 299 13.37 -11.24 7.52
N ALA A 300 13.78 -10.83 6.32
CA ALA A 300 14.30 -11.75 5.30
C ALA A 300 15.79 -11.93 5.52
N ALA A 301 16.18 -12.84 6.40
CA ALA A 301 17.58 -13.17 6.61
C ALA A 301 18.26 -13.51 5.27
N SER A 302 19.51 -13.06 5.12
CA SER A 302 20.39 -13.49 4.04
C SER A 302 20.46 -15.01 4.03
N ALA A 303 20.07 -15.62 2.91
CA ALA A 303 20.26 -17.06 2.72
C ALA A 303 21.74 -17.40 2.65
#